data_d24f4312bfa1927bb2f846cf5cd6fd5b
#
_entry.id   d24f4312bfa1927bb2f846cf5cd6fd5b
#
_cell.length_a   1.000
_cell.length_b   1.000
_cell.length_c   1.000
_cell.angle_alpha   90.00
_cell.angle_beta   90.00
_cell.angle_gamma   90.00
#
_symmetry.space_group_name_H-M   'P 1'
#
loop_
_entity.id
_entity.type
_entity.pdbx_description
1 polymer ?
#
loop_
_entity_poly.entity_id
_entity_poly.type
_entity_poly.pdbx_seq_one_letter_code
_entity_poly.pdbx_strand_id
1 'polypeptide(L)'
;MRKIYAFDFDGTLTTKDTLLEFIRFAKGSGQMFRGFLLFSPLLILMKLYLFPNWKAKQKIFSYFFKGMNINDFNALCTRFAEQNKHLLRPAGIEKVRQAIEEEQATVLIISASIDNWVRPFFDEIDKKIQVLGTQIETKGGRLTGQFTTKNCYGQEKVNRLTALYPHREAYELIAFGDSRGDKELLDFADKGFYKPFRNKK
;
A
#
# COMPACT_ATOMS: atom_id res chain seq x y z
N MET A 1 4.29 -14.28 -24.11
CA MET A 1 4.32 -12.87 -23.71
C MET A 1 4.41 -12.81 -22.19
N ARG A 2 5.32 -11.99 -21.65
CA ARG A 2 5.49 -11.83 -20.19
C ARG A 2 4.18 -11.35 -19.57
N LYS A 3 3.81 -11.85 -18.39
CA LYS A 3 2.68 -11.35 -17.63
C LYS A 3 3.12 -10.53 -16.43
N ILE A 4 2.40 -9.44 -16.16
CA ILE A 4 2.57 -8.64 -14.95
C ILE A 4 1.26 -8.67 -14.18
N TYR A 5 1.31 -9.19 -12.96
CA TYR A 5 0.21 -9.18 -12.02
C TYR A 5 0.40 -8.02 -11.05
N ALA A 6 -0.49 -7.05 -11.09
CA ALA A 6 -0.46 -5.86 -10.24
C ALA A 6 -1.60 -5.90 -9.23
N PHE A 7 -1.27 -5.98 -7.94
CA PHE A 7 -2.26 -6.01 -6.86
C PHE A 7 -2.20 -4.72 -6.05
N ASP A 8 -3.34 -4.08 -5.84
CA ASP A 8 -3.48 -3.16 -4.74
C ASP A 8 -3.45 -3.91 -3.40
N PHE A 9 -3.13 -3.20 -2.32
CA PHE A 9 -2.95 -3.82 -1.01
C PHE A 9 -4.15 -3.60 -0.09
N ASP A 10 -4.42 -2.35 0.30
CA ASP A 10 -5.44 -2.01 1.30
C ASP A 10 -6.86 -2.20 0.76
N GLY A 11 -7.62 -3.09 1.38
CA GLY A 11 -8.99 -3.43 0.93
C GLY A 11 -9.04 -4.45 -0.21
N THR A 12 -7.95 -4.63 -0.97
CA THR A 12 -7.79 -5.64 -2.02
C THR A 12 -7.21 -6.92 -1.45
N LEU A 13 -5.93 -6.92 -1.08
CA LEU A 13 -5.27 -8.06 -0.44
C LEU A 13 -5.49 -8.10 1.07
N THR A 14 -5.91 -6.99 1.68
CA THR A 14 -6.24 -6.92 3.10
C THR A 14 -7.74 -6.69 3.32
N THR A 15 -8.20 -7.02 4.51
CA THR A 15 -9.59 -6.81 4.94
C THR A 15 -9.84 -5.41 5.49
N LYS A 16 -8.76 -4.69 5.86
CA LYS A 16 -8.79 -3.37 6.49
C LYS A 16 -7.72 -2.43 5.91
N ASP A 17 -7.87 -1.13 6.16
CA ASP A 17 -6.85 -0.11 5.89
C ASP A 17 -5.68 -0.29 6.86
N THR A 18 -4.50 -0.58 6.32
CA THR A 18 -3.31 -0.89 7.14
C THR A 18 -2.67 0.33 7.78
N LEU A 19 -2.91 1.55 7.32
CA LEU A 19 -2.46 2.75 8.03
C LEU A 19 -3.10 2.84 9.41
N LEU A 20 -4.41 2.59 9.50
CA LEU A 20 -5.13 2.64 10.78
C LEU A 20 -4.69 1.52 11.71
N GLU A 21 -4.57 0.30 11.19
CA GLU A 21 -4.14 -0.86 11.98
C GLU A 21 -2.67 -0.70 12.42
N PHE A 22 -1.79 -0.16 11.57
CA PHE A 22 -0.40 0.11 11.90
C PHE A 22 -0.25 1.17 13.01
N ILE A 23 -0.99 2.28 12.92
CA ILE A 23 -0.98 3.31 13.98
C ILE A 23 -1.48 2.72 15.30
N ARG A 24 -2.56 1.92 15.26
CA ARG A 24 -3.09 1.24 16.46
C ARG A 24 -2.06 0.30 17.07
N PHE A 25 -1.40 -0.49 16.25
CA PHE A 25 -0.34 -1.42 16.66
C PHE A 25 0.86 -0.68 17.28
N ALA A 26 1.32 0.38 16.62
CA ALA A 26 2.53 1.10 16.99
C ALA A 26 2.36 1.99 18.23
N LYS A 27 1.17 2.57 18.43
CA LYS A 27 0.92 3.64 19.40
C LYS A 27 -0.18 3.28 20.43
N GLY A 28 -0.90 2.21 20.19
CA GLY A 28 -2.08 1.84 20.97
C GLY A 28 -3.33 2.67 20.65
N SER A 29 -4.49 2.12 21.01
CA SER A 29 -5.80 2.72 20.68
C SER A 29 -6.00 4.11 21.30
N GLY A 30 -5.46 4.37 22.49
CA GLY A 30 -5.61 5.68 23.16
C GLY A 30 -4.88 6.81 22.45
N GLN A 31 -3.62 6.59 22.06
CA GLN A 31 -2.86 7.60 21.31
C GLN A 31 -3.40 7.77 19.90
N MET A 32 -3.80 6.68 19.25
CA MET A 32 -4.47 6.73 17.96
C MET A 32 -5.74 7.60 18.04
N PHE A 33 -6.62 7.37 19.01
CA PHE A 33 -7.84 8.16 19.20
C PHE A 33 -7.54 9.65 19.39
N ARG A 34 -6.58 10.00 20.27
CA ARG A 34 -6.16 11.40 20.47
C ARG A 34 -5.65 12.05 19.20
N GLY A 35 -4.83 11.34 18.43
CA GLY A 35 -4.33 11.83 17.15
C GLY A 35 -5.46 12.08 16.15
N PHE A 36 -6.36 11.13 15.97
CA PHE A 36 -7.49 11.30 15.04
C PHE A 36 -8.48 12.38 15.50
N LEU A 37 -8.68 12.55 16.80
CA LEU A 37 -9.47 13.66 17.32
C LEU A 37 -8.83 15.01 16.98
N LEU A 38 -7.51 15.15 17.17
CA LEU A 38 -6.75 16.35 16.80
C LEU A 38 -6.85 16.66 15.30
N PHE A 39 -6.78 15.63 14.44
CA PHE A 39 -6.86 15.79 12.99
C PHE A 39 -8.28 15.72 12.42
N SER A 40 -9.31 15.60 13.28
CA SER A 40 -10.70 15.49 12.81
C SER A 40 -11.16 16.64 11.90
N PRO A 41 -10.81 17.94 12.14
CA PRO A 41 -11.17 18.99 11.20
C PRO A 41 -10.52 18.81 9.84
N LEU A 42 -9.25 18.37 9.82
CA LEU A 42 -8.53 18.11 8.57
C LEU A 42 -9.13 16.93 7.80
N LEU A 43 -9.54 15.87 8.50
CA LEU A 43 -10.18 14.70 7.90
C LEU A 43 -11.57 15.04 7.32
N ILE A 44 -12.32 15.94 7.97
CA ILE A 44 -13.58 16.46 7.43
C ILE A 44 -13.33 17.23 6.14
N LEU A 45 -12.37 18.16 6.12
CA LEU A 45 -11.99 18.90 4.91
C LEU A 45 -11.53 17.97 3.78
N MET A 46 -10.77 16.93 4.11
CA MET A 46 -10.36 15.90 3.15
C MET A 46 -11.57 15.16 2.57
N LYS A 47 -12.52 14.76 3.41
CA LYS A 47 -13.75 14.08 2.98
C LYS A 47 -14.64 14.96 2.10
N LEU A 48 -14.60 16.26 2.30
CA LEU A 48 -15.30 17.27 1.48
C LEU A 48 -14.49 17.66 0.23
N TYR A 49 -13.38 17.00 -0.06
CA TYR A 49 -12.45 17.31 -1.18
C TYR A 49 -11.82 18.71 -1.12
N LEU A 50 -11.89 19.40 0.03
CA LEU A 50 -11.28 20.72 0.26
C LEU A 50 -9.82 20.63 0.70
N PHE A 51 -9.33 19.45 1.01
CA PHE A 51 -7.94 19.21 1.38
C PHE A 51 -7.41 17.93 0.73
N PRO A 52 -6.20 17.94 0.13
CA PRO A 52 -5.64 16.77 -0.55
C PRO A 52 -5.40 15.59 0.40
N ASN A 53 -5.90 14.41 0.05
CA ASN A 53 -5.78 13.17 0.84
C ASN A 53 -4.32 12.88 1.22
N TRP A 54 -3.38 13.00 0.28
CA TRP A 54 -1.98 12.70 0.54
C TRP A 54 -1.35 13.62 1.59
N LYS A 55 -1.75 14.92 1.63
CA LYS A 55 -1.30 15.87 2.65
C LYS A 55 -1.84 15.52 4.04
N ALA A 56 -3.11 15.10 4.12
CA ALA A 56 -3.70 14.63 5.36
C ALA A 56 -2.97 13.40 5.89
N LYS A 57 -2.75 12.41 5.02
CA LYS A 57 -1.99 11.19 5.32
C LYS A 57 -0.58 11.50 5.83
N GLN A 58 0.15 12.39 5.14
CA GLN A 58 1.49 12.80 5.54
C GLN A 58 1.51 13.52 6.90
N LYS A 59 0.54 14.40 7.18
CA LYS A 59 0.43 15.07 8.49
C LYS A 59 0.17 14.09 9.62
N ILE A 60 -0.74 13.12 9.40
CA ILE A 60 -1.04 12.06 10.36
C ILE A 60 0.21 11.20 10.58
N PHE A 61 0.87 10.75 9.51
CA PHE A 61 2.12 10.00 9.59
C PHE A 61 3.20 10.76 10.36
N SER A 62 3.40 12.04 10.04
CA SER A 62 4.36 12.92 10.71
C SER A 62 4.09 13.03 12.22
N TYR A 63 2.82 13.20 12.60
CA TYR A 63 2.44 13.30 14.01
C TYR A 63 2.85 12.05 14.82
N PHE A 64 2.65 10.86 14.26
CA PHE A 64 2.91 9.62 14.98
C PHE A 64 4.38 9.16 14.91
N PHE A 65 5.10 9.47 13.83
CA PHE A 65 6.37 8.79 13.53
C PHE A 65 7.56 9.73 13.29
N LYS A 66 7.37 11.04 13.15
CA LYS A 66 8.49 11.99 12.99
C LYS A 66 9.50 11.85 14.13
N GLY A 67 10.79 11.83 13.78
CA GLY A 67 11.91 11.69 14.72
C GLY A 67 12.25 10.24 15.12
N MET A 68 11.41 9.25 14.77
CA MET A 68 11.72 7.84 15.03
C MET A 68 12.95 7.41 14.20
N ASN A 69 13.82 6.60 14.79
CA ASN A 69 14.94 5.99 14.05
C ASN A 69 14.40 5.05 12.97
N ILE A 70 15.00 5.05 11.79
CA ILE A 70 14.52 4.24 10.65
C ILE A 70 14.62 2.73 10.92
N ASN A 71 15.64 2.28 11.63
CA ASN A 71 15.79 0.85 11.95
C ASN A 71 14.71 0.41 12.95
N ASP A 72 14.39 1.25 13.96
CA ASP A 72 13.29 0.97 14.89
C ASP A 72 11.93 0.95 14.18
N PHE A 73 11.74 1.87 13.21
CA PHE A 73 10.54 1.89 12.39
C PHE A 73 10.42 0.64 11.52
N ASN A 74 11.49 0.23 10.85
CA ASN A 74 11.50 -1.00 10.04
C ASN A 74 11.25 -2.24 10.89
N ALA A 75 11.90 -2.36 12.06
CA ALA A 75 11.63 -3.46 13.00
C ALA A 75 10.17 -3.48 13.47
N LEU A 76 9.56 -2.30 13.66
CA LEU A 76 8.14 -2.17 13.99
C LEU A 76 7.25 -2.65 12.83
N CYS A 77 7.60 -2.31 11.58
CA CYS A 77 6.91 -2.75 10.37
C CYS A 77 6.94 -4.28 10.21
N THR A 78 8.10 -4.90 10.44
CA THR A 78 8.25 -6.37 10.40
C THR A 78 7.36 -7.03 11.45
N ARG A 79 7.43 -6.59 12.71
CA ARG A 79 6.56 -7.12 13.78
C ARG A 79 5.07 -6.92 13.49
N PHE A 80 4.71 -5.78 12.89
CA PHE A 80 3.33 -5.54 12.47
C PHE A 80 2.85 -6.58 11.47
N ALA A 81 3.61 -6.85 10.43
CA ALA A 81 3.25 -7.83 9.42
C ALA A 81 3.14 -9.24 10.01
N GLU A 82 4.11 -9.67 10.83
CA GLU A 82 4.11 -10.97 11.49
C GLU A 82 2.86 -11.19 12.36
N GLN A 83 2.49 -10.20 13.18
CA GLN A 83 1.37 -10.31 14.12
C GLN A 83 0.00 -10.06 13.48
N ASN A 84 -0.03 -9.51 12.27
CA ASN A 84 -1.27 -9.12 11.60
C ASN A 84 -1.51 -9.85 10.27
N LYS A 85 -0.94 -11.03 10.07
CA LYS A 85 -1.19 -11.89 8.89
C LYS A 85 -2.69 -12.18 8.67
N HIS A 86 -3.48 -12.16 9.74
CA HIS A 86 -4.94 -12.31 9.69
C HIS A 86 -5.68 -11.19 8.92
N LEU A 87 -5.02 -10.06 8.67
CA LEU A 87 -5.55 -9.00 7.81
C LEU A 87 -5.56 -9.40 6.33
N LEU A 88 -4.69 -10.32 5.93
CA LEU A 88 -4.60 -10.77 4.54
C LEU A 88 -5.84 -11.58 4.15
N ARG A 89 -6.36 -11.32 2.95
CA ARG A 89 -7.44 -12.13 2.37
C ARG A 89 -6.89 -13.43 1.81
N PRO A 90 -7.34 -14.60 2.29
CA PRO A 90 -6.82 -15.89 1.81
C PRO A 90 -6.91 -16.05 0.29
N ALA A 91 -8.05 -15.70 -0.31
CA ALA A 91 -8.24 -15.77 -1.76
C ALA A 91 -7.31 -14.83 -2.55
N GLY A 92 -6.97 -13.66 -1.98
CA GLY A 92 -6.01 -12.73 -2.59
C GLY A 92 -4.59 -13.29 -2.55
N ILE A 93 -4.17 -13.83 -1.41
CA ILE A 93 -2.84 -14.43 -1.24
C ILE A 93 -2.69 -15.70 -2.10
N GLU A 94 -3.74 -16.51 -2.20
CA GLU A 94 -3.74 -17.65 -3.10
C GLU A 94 -3.53 -17.23 -4.56
N LYS A 95 -4.19 -16.15 -5.00
CA LYS A 95 -3.98 -15.60 -6.34
C LYS A 95 -2.56 -15.06 -6.54
N VAL A 96 -1.96 -14.44 -5.52
CA VAL A 96 -0.54 -14.02 -5.54
C VAL A 96 0.38 -15.24 -5.72
N ARG A 97 0.16 -16.33 -4.98
CA ARG A 97 0.95 -17.58 -5.10
C ARG A 97 0.83 -18.18 -6.50
N GLN A 98 -0.37 -18.31 -7.04
CA GLN A 98 -0.61 -18.77 -8.40
C GLN A 98 0.13 -17.93 -9.45
N ALA A 99 0.14 -16.60 -9.26
CA ALA A 99 0.84 -15.69 -10.16
C ALA A 99 2.38 -15.84 -10.09
N ILE A 100 2.94 -16.21 -8.94
CA ILE A 100 4.38 -16.48 -8.76
C ILE A 100 4.78 -17.78 -9.47
N GLU A 101 3.92 -18.81 -9.44
CA GLU A 101 4.17 -20.10 -10.05
C GLU A 101 4.07 -20.06 -11.59
N GLU A 102 3.45 -19.03 -12.13
CA GLU A 102 3.33 -18.88 -13.57
C GLU A 102 4.68 -18.48 -14.21
N GLU A 103 5.11 -19.25 -15.22
CA GLU A 103 6.38 -19.01 -15.91
C GLU A 103 6.44 -17.59 -16.51
N GLN A 104 7.57 -16.91 -16.31
CA GLN A 104 7.83 -15.55 -16.76
C GLN A 104 6.87 -14.47 -16.20
N ALA A 105 6.10 -14.77 -15.16
CA ALA A 105 5.26 -13.77 -14.52
C ALA A 105 6.07 -12.86 -13.57
N THR A 106 5.58 -11.66 -13.40
CA THR A 106 6.06 -10.69 -12.42
C THR A 106 4.91 -10.29 -11.52
N VAL A 107 5.14 -10.28 -10.22
CA VAL A 107 4.15 -9.87 -9.22
C VAL A 107 4.54 -8.53 -8.62
N LEU A 108 3.65 -7.56 -8.74
CA LEU A 108 3.77 -6.22 -8.18
C LEU A 108 2.67 -5.97 -7.16
N ILE A 109 3.04 -5.44 -6.00
CA ILE A 109 2.10 -4.88 -5.03
C ILE A 109 2.19 -3.37 -5.15
N ILE A 110 1.14 -2.72 -5.65
CA ILE A 110 1.13 -1.28 -5.93
C ILE A 110 0.14 -0.60 -4.99
N SER A 111 0.64 0.05 -3.94
CA SER A 111 -0.18 0.55 -2.84
C SER A 111 0.06 2.01 -2.53
N ALA A 112 -1.01 2.72 -2.16
CA ALA A 112 -0.91 4.04 -1.55
C ALA A 112 -0.29 3.99 -0.13
N SER A 113 -0.21 2.83 0.49
CA SER A 113 0.45 2.64 1.78
C SER A 113 1.97 2.77 1.69
N ILE A 114 2.61 2.98 2.83
CA ILE A 114 4.08 3.10 2.89
C ILE A 114 4.68 1.71 2.71
N ASP A 115 5.65 1.61 1.80
CA ASP A 115 6.28 0.34 1.40
C ASP A 115 6.95 -0.38 2.57
N ASN A 116 7.49 0.34 3.55
CA ASN A 116 8.15 -0.25 4.72
C ASN A 116 7.25 -1.21 5.51
N TRP A 117 5.95 -0.92 5.67
CA TRP A 117 5.05 -1.85 6.36
C TRP A 117 4.27 -2.80 5.44
N VAL A 118 4.25 -2.52 4.13
CA VAL A 118 3.62 -3.42 3.14
C VAL A 118 4.54 -4.59 2.81
N ARG A 119 5.82 -4.30 2.52
CA ARG A 119 6.81 -5.30 2.09
C ARG A 119 6.90 -6.52 3.02
N PRO A 120 6.99 -6.39 4.36
CA PRO A 120 7.17 -7.53 5.25
C PRO A 120 6.03 -8.57 5.19
N PHE A 121 4.83 -8.21 4.73
CA PHE A 121 3.75 -9.18 4.51
C PHE A 121 4.06 -10.22 3.42
N PHE A 122 5.01 -9.91 2.54
CA PHE A 122 5.35 -10.72 1.37
C PHE A 122 6.71 -11.38 1.46
N ASP A 123 7.58 -11.00 2.40
CA ASP A 123 8.96 -11.50 2.51
C ASP A 123 9.03 -13.02 2.70
N GLU A 124 8.03 -13.63 3.37
CA GLU A 124 7.93 -15.08 3.54
C GLU A 124 7.23 -15.79 2.35
N ILE A 125 6.55 -15.04 1.48
CA ILE A 125 5.86 -15.60 0.32
C ILE A 125 6.84 -15.77 -0.83
N ASP A 126 7.43 -14.69 -1.31
CA ASP A 126 8.51 -14.68 -2.29
C ASP A 126 9.22 -13.32 -2.29
N LYS A 127 10.54 -13.35 -2.14
CA LYS A 127 11.41 -12.16 -2.18
C LYS A 127 11.43 -11.45 -3.53
N LYS A 128 10.98 -12.10 -4.61
CA LYS A 128 10.87 -11.53 -5.95
C LYS A 128 9.66 -10.61 -6.11
N ILE A 129 8.69 -10.66 -5.19
CA ILE A 129 7.54 -9.74 -5.19
C ILE A 129 8.07 -8.31 -5.02
N GLN A 130 7.72 -7.44 -5.96
CA GLN A 130 8.10 -6.03 -5.90
C GLN A 130 6.98 -5.23 -5.24
N VAL A 131 7.32 -4.43 -4.24
CA VAL A 131 6.37 -3.53 -3.57
C VAL A 131 6.65 -2.10 -4.01
N LEU A 132 5.65 -1.46 -4.60
CA LEU A 132 5.66 -0.07 -5.08
C LEU A 132 4.71 0.74 -4.19
N GLY A 133 5.20 1.12 -3.02
CA GLY A 133 4.44 1.90 -2.04
C GLY A 133 4.79 3.39 -2.04
N THR A 134 4.15 4.17 -1.19
CA THR A 134 4.59 5.52 -0.87
C THR A 134 5.88 5.45 -0.05
N GLN A 135 6.89 6.24 -0.41
CA GLN A 135 8.19 6.23 0.27
C GLN A 135 8.32 7.39 1.25
N ILE A 136 8.99 7.11 2.37
CA ILE A 136 9.20 8.06 3.47
C ILE A 136 10.60 8.67 3.43
N GLU A 137 10.69 9.93 3.85
CA GLU A 137 11.96 10.64 3.93
C GLU A 137 12.66 10.39 5.26
N THR A 138 13.98 10.20 5.17
CA THR A 138 14.87 10.12 6.35
C THR A 138 16.00 11.14 6.25
N LYS A 139 16.37 11.70 7.40
CA LYS A 139 17.54 12.56 7.52
C LYS A 139 18.30 12.20 8.79
N GLY A 140 19.60 11.93 8.67
CA GLY A 140 20.40 11.48 9.82
C GLY A 140 19.88 10.20 10.46
N GLY A 141 19.35 9.25 9.67
CA GLY A 141 18.79 7.98 10.17
C GLY A 141 17.45 8.10 10.91
N ARG A 142 16.79 9.27 10.85
CA ARG A 142 15.49 9.54 11.51
C ARG A 142 14.44 9.95 10.48
N LEU A 143 13.20 9.55 10.72
CA LEU A 143 12.05 9.95 9.91
C LEU A 143 11.80 11.46 10.02
N THR A 144 11.71 12.15 8.89
CA THR A 144 11.34 13.58 8.87
C THR A 144 9.84 13.80 8.99
N GLY A 145 9.05 12.75 8.74
CA GLY A 145 7.59 12.80 8.63
C GLY A 145 7.10 13.22 7.24
N GLN A 146 8.01 13.41 6.29
CA GLN A 146 7.69 13.73 4.89
C GLN A 146 7.73 12.47 4.01
N PHE A 147 7.12 12.55 2.84
CA PHE A 147 7.22 11.54 1.80
C PHE A 147 8.21 12.00 0.73
N THR A 148 9.07 11.09 0.25
CA THR A 148 10.00 11.36 -0.85
C THR A 148 9.35 11.21 -2.21
N THR A 149 8.24 10.46 -2.27
CA THR A 149 7.49 10.22 -3.50
C THR A 149 6.09 10.78 -3.41
N LYS A 150 5.44 10.97 -4.55
CA LYS A 150 3.98 11.20 -4.58
C LYS A 150 3.27 10.00 -3.94
N ASN A 151 2.11 10.24 -3.33
CA ASN A 151 1.24 9.16 -2.85
C ASN A 151 0.87 8.23 -4.00
N CYS A 152 1.13 6.94 -3.85
CA CYS A 152 0.90 5.93 -4.90
C CYS A 152 -0.60 5.62 -5.06
N TYR A 153 -1.36 6.58 -5.60
CA TYR A 153 -2.81 6.58 -5.72
C TYR A 153 -3.22 7.07 -7.11
N GLY A 154 -4.24 6.48 -7.71
CA GLY A 154 -4.75 6.87 -9.02
C GLY A 154 -3.71 6.72 -10.12
N GLN A 155 -3.54 7.76 -10.95
CA GLN A 155 -2.57 7.78 -12.04
C GLN A 155 -1.14 7.47 -11.58
N GLU A 156 -0.78 7.79 -10.34
CA GLU A 156 0.56 7.49 -9.84
C GLU A 156 0.86 6.00 -9.78
N LYS A 157 -0.14 5.12 -9.61
CA LYS A 157 0.05 3.67 -9.71
C LYS A 157 0.51 3.26 -11.12
N VAL A 158 -0.11 3.82 -12.13
CA VAL A 158 0.28 3.59 -13.55
C VAL A 158 1.67 4.15 -13.81
N ASN A 159 1.95 5.38 -13.36
CA ASN A 159 3.26 6.02 -13.57
C ASN A 159 4.41 5.16 -13.01
N ARG A 160 4.24 4.57 -11.83
CA ARG A 160 5.27 3.70 -11.22
C ARG A 160 5.43 2.39 -11.94
N LEU A 161 4.34 1.79 -12.40
CA LEU A 161 4.39 0.58 -13.20
C LEU A 161 5.13 0.86 -14.52
N THR A 162 4.75 1.91 -15.24
CA THR A 162 5.35 2.25 -16.53
C THR A 162 6.79 2.74 -16.43
N ALA A 163 7.20 3.34 -15.29
CA ALA A 163 8.60 3.68 -15.04
C ALA A 163 9.50 2.44 -14.94
N LEU A 164 8.98 1.30 -14.43
CA LEU A 164 9.70 0.03 -14.37
C LEU A 164 9.55 -0.81 -15.64
N TYR A 165 8.41 -0.70 -16.30
CA TYR A 165 8.03 -1.47 -17.49
C TYR A 165 7.53 -0.52 -18.59
N PRO A 166 8.44 0.23 -19.24
CA PRO A 166 8.06 1.29 -20.19
C PRO A 166 7.45 0.77 -21.49
N HIS A 167 7.79 -0.45 -21.90
CA HIS A 167 7.32 -1.08 -23.13
C HIS A 167 6.00 -1.80 -22.90
N ARG A 168 4.87 -1.05 -22.99
CA ARG A 168 3.52 -1.56 -22.69
C ARG A 168 3.14 -2.78 -23.52
N GLU A 169 3.58 -2.82 -24.77
CA GLU A 169 3.34 -3.90 -25.74
C GLU A 169 4.10 -5.20 -25.43
N ALA A 170 5.09 -5.15 -24.51
CA ALA A 170 5.93 -6.30 -24.20
C ALA A 170 5.32 -7.24 -23.14
N TYR A 171 4.18 -6.86 -22.52
CA TYR A 171 3.58 -7.63 -21.43
C TYR A 171 2.05 -7.56 -21.43
N GLU A 172 1.42 -8.60 -20.91
CA GLU A 172 0.01 -8.61 -20.53
C GLU A 172 -0.10 -8.14 -19.06
N LEU A 173 -0.87 -7.08 -18.81
CA LEU A 173 -1.10 -6.55 -17.46
C LEU A 173 -2.44 -7.05 -16.89
N ILE A 174 -2.39 -7.69 -15.75
CA ILE A 174 -3.53 -8.17 -15.00
C ILE A 174 -3.56 -7.44 -13.66
N ALA A 175 -4.56 -6.59 -13.45
CA ALA A 175 -4.63 -5.72 -12.27
C ALA A 175 -5.82 -6.02 -11.36
N PHE A 176 -5.59 -5.89 -10.05
CA PHE A 176 -6.57 -6.16 -8.99
C PHE A 176 -6.64 -4.95 -8.05
N GLY A 177 -7.84 -4.41 -7.83
CA GLY A 177 -8.06 -3.25 -6.99
C GLY A 177 -9.46 -3.23 -6.39
N ASP A 178 -9.73 -2.31 -5.46
CA ASP A 178 -11.02 -2.26 -4.76
C ASP A 178 -11.60 -0.85 -4.59
N SER A 179 -10.84 0.16 -4.89
CA SER A 179 -11.16 1.55 -4.58
C SER A 179 -11.10 2.49 -5.79
N ARG A 180 -11.51 3.75 -5.59
CA ARG A 180 -11.35 4.80 -6.61
C ARG A 180 -9.86 5.03 -6.96
N GLY A 181 -8.95 4.76 -6.01
CA GLY A 181 -7.51 4.91 -6.22
C GLY A 181 -6.87 3.89 -7.15
N ASP A 182 -7.63 2.88 -7.58
CA ASP A 182 -7.17 1.82 -8.46
C ASP A 182 -7.71 1.97 -9.88
N LYS A 183 -8.67 2.89 -10.07
CA LYS A 183 -9.40 3.03 -11.34
C LYS A 183 -8.45 3.14 -12.53
N GLU A 184 -7.50 4.04 -12.47
CA GLU A 184 -6.57 4.31 -13.56
C GLU A 184 -5.68 3.09 -13.86
N LEU A 185 -5.28 2.32 -12.83
CA LEU A 185 -4.52 1.07 -13.01
C LEU A 185 -5.38 -0.04 -13.62
N LEU A 186 -6.63 -0.18 -13.15
CA LEU A 186 -7.57 -1.17 -13.68
C LEU A 186 -7.97 -0.87 -15.14
N ASP A 187 -8.17 0.41 -15.47
CA ASP A 187 -8.48 0.85 -16.84
C ASP A 187 -7.27 0.70 -17.80
N PHE A 188 -6.04 0.83 -17.25
CA PHE A 188 -4.80 0.65 -18.03
C PHE A 188 -4.44 -0.81 -18.27
N ALA A 189 -4.99 -1.73 -17.48
CA ALA A 189 -4.71 -3.16 -17.57
C ALA A 189 -5.45 -3.83 -18.74
N ASP A 190 -4.87 -4.90 -19.31
CA ASP A 190 -5.56 -5.77 -20.26
C ASP A 190 -6.73 -6.51 -19.59
N LYS A 191 -6.55 -6.85 -18.31
CA LYS A 191 -7.58 -7.46 -17.45
C LYS A 191 -7.61 -6.78 -16.09
N GLY A 192 -8.61 -5.95 -15.85
CA GLY A 192 -8.84 -5.27 -14.58
C GLY A 192 -9.92 -5.94 -13.74
N PHE A 193 -9.63 -6.27 -12.49
CA PHE A 193 -10.56 -6.93 -11.56
C PHE A 193 -10.87 -6.03 -10.37
N TYR A 194 -12.11 -5.55 -10.28
CA TYR A 194 -12.58 -4.72 -9.17
C TYR A 194 -13.19 -5.56 -8.05
N LYS A 195 -12.65 -5.44 -6.84
CA LYS A 195 -13.09 -6.16 -5.62
C LYS A 195 -13.13 -7.70 -5.75
N PRO A 196 -12.13 -8.35 -6.39
CA PRO A 196 -12.23 -9.74 -6.79
C PRO A 196 -12.20 -10.74 -5.62
N PHE A 197 -11.60 -10.34 -4.49
CA PHE A 197 -11.35 -11.22 -3.35
C PHE A 197 -12.34 -11.02 -2.19
N ARG A 198 -13.41 -10.28 -2.43
CA ARG A 198 -14.50 -10.15 -1.45
C ARG A 198 -15.48 -11.30 -1.64
N ASN A 199 -15.85 -11.97 -0.53
CA ASN A 199 -16.91 -12.97 -0.58
C ASN A 199 -18.15 -12.33 -1.19
N LYS A 200 -18.70 -12.92 -2.26
CA LYS A 200 -20.03 -12.56 -2.72
C LYS A 200 -20.99 -12.91 -1.57
N LYS A 201 -21.67 -11.89 -1.04
CA LYS A 201 -22.80 -12.12 -0.14
C LYS A 201 -23.93 -12.79 -0.91
#